data_3e230d64fa88ae6fb774102f9381e19b
#
_entry.id   3e230d64fa88ae6fb774102f9381e19b
#
_cell.length_a   1.000
_cell.length_b   1.000
_cell.length_c   1.000
_cell.angle_alpha   90.00
_cell.angle_beta   90.00
_cell.angle_gamma   90.00
#
_symmetry.space_group_name_H-M   'P 1'
#
loop_
_entity.id
_entity.type
_entity.pdbx_description
1 polymer ?
#
loop_
_entity_poly.entity_id
_entity_poly.type
_entity_poly.pdbx_seq_one_letter_code
_entity_poly.pdbx_strand_id
1 'polypeptide(L)'
;HRLISGLQERGFIRRLPHRARALEVLKVPENMNSRNSAVLEQGRSQFAANVIDGSFNEKAHFLGRPSAEVASGSKNLRLPLFGRIAAGTPIEALRDPSTSVEVPAGMVASNSEHYALEVDGDSMIDVGIYDGDTVIIQNADTAENGSIVVALIEGIEVTLKRLRRKGGSIALEPANKKYETRIFGPDQVQIQGRLVGLMRSY
;
A
#
# COMPACT_ATOMS: atom_id res chain seq x y z
N HIS A 1 7.69 23.08 -15.19
CA HIS A 1 7.32 23.63 -16.51
C HIS A 1 8.41 23.43 -17.58
N ARG A 2 9.69 23.67 -17.29
CA ARG A 2 10.80 23.59 -18.26
C ARG A 2 10.99 22.20 -18.92
N LEU A 3 10.81 21.11 -18.16
CA LEU A 3 10.96 19.74 -18.69
C LEU A 3 9.89 19.39 -19.74
N ILE A 4 8.64 19.75 -19.47
CA ILE A 4 7.51 19.49 -20.39
C ILE A 4 7.69 20.28 -21.68
N SER A 5 8.09 21.55 -21.61
CA SER A 5 8.35 22.37 -22.79
C SER A 5 9.51 21.80 -23.62
N GLY A 6 10.59 21.37 -22.99
CA GLY A 6 11.72 20.76 -23.70
C GLY A 6 11.40 19.42 -24.38
N LEU A 7 10.50 18.61 -23.80
CA LEU A 7 10.03 17.38 -24.44
C LEU A 7 9.07 17.67 -25.62
N GLN A 8 8.27 18.73 -25.51
CA GLN A 8 7.36 19.17 -26.56
C GLN A 8 8.13 19.72 -27.77
N GLU A 9 9.14 20.57 -27.55
CA GLU A 9 10.02 21.10 -28.62
C GLU A 9 10.76 20.00 -29.37
N ARG A 10 11.18 18.95 -28.68
CA ARG A 10 11.84 17.78 -29.26
C ARG A 10 10.90 16.77 -29.90
N GLY A 11 9.58 17.01 -29.87
CA GLY A 11 8.57 16.16 -30.49
C GLY A 11 8.31 14.83 -29.79
N PHE A 12 8.67 14.69 -28.51
CA PHE A 12 8.37 13.48 -27.74
C PHE A 12 6.94 13.46 -27.19
N ILE A 13 6.39 14.64 -26.89
CA ILE A 13 5.02 14.79 -26.36
C ILE A 13 4.28 15.93 -27.06
N ARG A 14 2.95 15.88 -27.05
CA ARG A 14 2.06 16.94 -27.54
C ARG A 14 0.97 17.21 -26.51
N ARG A 15 0.60 18.48 -26.33
CA ARG A 15 -0.56 18.88 -25.52
C ARG A 15 -1.83 18.74 -26.34
N LEU A 16 -2.85 18.11 -25.77
CA LEU A 16 -4.16 18.01 -26.40
C LEU A 16 -4.97 19.30 -26.14
N PRO A 17 -5.59 19.91 -27.20
CA PRO A 17 -6.45 21.05 -27.03
C PRO A 17 -7.69 20.68 -26.21
N HIS A 18 -8.22 21.64 -25.46
CA HIS A 18 -9.45 21.54 -24.65
C HIS A 18 -9.44 20.57 -23.46
N ARG A 19 -8.27 20.02 -23.05
CA ARG A 19 -8.15 19.26 -21.80
C ARG A 19 -6.98 19.79 -20.97
N ALA A 20 -7.29 20.39 -19.82
CA ALA A 20 -6.27 20.82 -18.87
C ALA A 20 -5.45 19.60 -18.40
N ARG A 21 -4.12 19.64 -18.64
CA ARG A 21 -3.13 18.62 -18.26
C ARG A 21 -3.06 17.33 -19.10
N ALA A 22 -3.73 17.22 -20.23
CA ALA A 22 -3.60 16.07 -21.11
C ALA A 22 -2.36 16.19 -22.00
N LEU A 23 -1.48 15.19 -21.95
CA LEU A 23 -0.27 15.05 -22.75
C LEU A 23 -0.34 13.74 -23.55
N GLU A 24 0.00 13.81 -24.84
CA GLU A 24 0.12 12.66 -25.72
C GLU A 24 1.61 12.38 -25.94
N VAL A 25 2.04 11.12 -25.80
CA VAL A 25 3.42 10.70 -26.08
C VAL A 25 3.50 10.31 -27.55
N LEU A 26 4.36 11.02 -28.32
CA LEU A 26 4.54 10.81 -29.75
C LEU A 26 5.74 9.90 -30.08
N LYS A 27 6.79 9.92 -29.25
CA LYS A 27 7.99 9.11 -29.43
C LYS A 27 8.50 8.59 -28.08
N VAL A 28 8.90 7.32 -28.05
CA VAL A 28 9.59 6.70 -26.91
C VAL A 28 11.07 6.54 -27.28
N PRO A 29 12.03 6.85 -26.39
CA PRO A 29 13.44 6.62 -26.64
C PRO A 29 13.74 5.14 -26.91
N GLU A 30 14.57 4.85 -27.92
CA GLU A 30 14.86 3.48 -28.40
C GLU A 30 15.54 2.59 -27.35
N ASN A 31 16.15 3.15 -26.34
CA ASN A 31 16.79 2.39 -25.25
C ASN A 31 15.81 1.80 -24.22
N MET A 32 14.51 2.07 -24.32
CA MET A 32 13.48 1.40 -23.49
C MET A 32 12.88 0.13 -24.13
N ASN A 33 13.20 -0.18 -25.39
CA ASN A 33 12.63 -1.34 -26.11
C ASN A 33 13.38 -2.67 -25.89
N SER A 34 14.42 -2.74 -25.04
CA SER A 34 15.28 -3.92 -24.93
C SER A 34 14.79 -5.01 -23.95
N ARG A 35 13.56 -5.01 -23.48
CA ARG A 35 13.07 -6.05 -22.54
C ARG A 35 11.77 -6.75 -22.90
N ASN A 36 11.26 -6.62 -24.15
CA ASN A 36 10.09 -7.43 -24.56
C ASN A 36 10.11 -7.71 -26.06
N SER A 37 11.12 -8.43 -26.55
CA SER A 37 11.14 -8.99 -27.91
C SER A 37 11.40 -10.50 -27.85
N ALA A 38 10.44 -11.23 -27.36
CA ALA A 38 10.26 -12.64 -27.69
C ALA A 38 8.77 -12.97 -27.57
N VAL A 39 8.23 -13.48 -28.68
CA VAL A 39 6.84 -13.93 -28.91
C VAL A 39 5.92 -12.84 -29.50
N LEU A 40 5.79 -12.85 -30.83
CA LEU A 40 4.52 -13.01 -31.56
C LEU A 40 4.69 -12.56 -33.02
N GLU A 41 5.12 -13.48 -33.87
CA GLU A 41 4.63 -13.51 -35.25
C GLU A 41 3.29 -14.28 -35.24
N GLN A 42 2.25 -13.60 -35.60
CA GLN A 42 1.08 -13.98 -36.41
C GLN A 42 -0.16 -13.22 -35.91
N GLY A 43 -0.76 -12.47 -36.83
CA GLY A 43 -2.12 -11.98 -36.67
C GLY A 43 -2.31 -10.48 -36.82
N ARG A 44 -2.50 -10.01 -38.05
CA ARG A 44 -3.08 -8.70 -38.37
C ARG A 44 -4.43 -8.56 -37.69
N SER A 45 -4.59 -7.56 -36.81
CA SER A 45 -5.82 -6.75 -36.81
C SER A 45 -5.67 -5.52 -35.88
N GLN A 46 -5.96 -4.38 -36.46
CA GLN A 46 -6.55 -3.16 -35.92
C GLN A 46 -6.00 -2.66 -34.56
N PHE A 47 -5.37 -1.51 -34.62
CA PHE A 47 -5.09 -0.64 -33.47
C PHE A 47 -6.39 -0.31 -32.73
N ALA A 48 -6.75 -1.13 -31.77
CA ALA A 48 -7.63 -0.72 -30.70
C ALA A 48 -6.74 -0.10 -29.61
N ALA A 49 -6.92 1.17 -29.34
CA ALA A 49 -6.36 1.78 -28.15
C ALA A 49 -6.81 0.95 -26.96
N ASN A 50 -5.87 0.36 -26.21
CA ASN A 50 -6.15 -0.24 -24.92
C ASN A 50 -6.60 0.90 -23.97
N VAL A 51 -7.90 1.19 -24.00
CA VAL A 51 -8.55 1.94 -22.94
C VAL A 51 -8.62 0.97 -21.77
N ILE A 52 -7.69 1.11 -20.84
CA ILE A 52 -7.85 0.53 -19.51
C ILE A 52 -8.97 1.35 -18.88
N ASP A 53 -10.17 0.78 -18.82
CA ASP A 53 -11.26 1.30 -17.99
C ASP A 53 -10.80 1.20 -16.53
N GLY A 54 -10.05 2.20 -16.10
CA GLY A 54 -9.76 2.43 -14.71
C GLY A 54 -11.05 2.89 -14.04
N SER A 55 -11.81 1.98 -13.47
CA SER A 55 -12.77 2.32 -12.44
C SER A 55 -11.98 2.90 -11.27
N PHE A 56 -11.82 4.21 -11.27
CA PHE A 56 -11.34 4.95 -10.11
C PHE A 56 -12.40 4.84 -9.03
N ASN A 57 -12.32 3.76 -8.26
CA ASN A 57 -13.04 3.70 -7.00
C ASN A 57 -12.35 4.70 -6.08
N GLU A 58 -13.04 5.80 -5.71
CA GLU A 58 -12.53 6.92 -4.92
C GLU A 58 -12.09 6.54 -3.49
N LYS A 59 -12.12 5.27 -3.14
CA LYS A 59 -11.48 4.70 -1.95
C LYS A 59 -10.13 4.09 -2.33
N ALA A 60 -9.18 4.94 -2.71
CA ALA A 60 -7.81 4.48 -2.89
C ALA A 60 -7.27 4.03 -1.52
N HIS A 61 -7.28 2.72 -1.27
CA HIS A 61 -6.37 2.15 -0.27
C HIS A 61 -4.97 2.56 -0.68
N PHE A 62 -4.24 3.25 0.20
CA PHE A 62 -2.93 3.83 -0.13
C PHE A 62 -1.88 2.74 -0.43
N LEU A 63 -2.07 1.57 0.12
CA LEU A 63 -1.33 0.37 -0.21
C LEU A 63 -2.01 -0.26 -1.42
N GLY A 64 -1.32 -0.38 -2.55
CA GLY A 64 -1.81 -1.13 -3.71
C GLY A 64 -2.31 -2.51 -3.29
N ARG A 65 -3.15 -3.16 -4.10
CA ARG A 65 -3.67 -4.50 -3.79
C ARG A 65 -2.53 -5.50 -3.68
N PRO A 66 -2.10 -5.89 -2.47
CA PRO A 66 -1.11 -6.94 -2.32
C PRO A 66 -1.78 -8.29 -2.58
N SER A 67 -1.34 -9.00 -3.58
CA SER A 67 -1.76 -10.39 -3.79
C SER A 67 -0.79 -11.33 -3.11
N ALA A 68 -1.31 -12.31 -2.38
CA ALA A 68 -0.50 -13.40 -1.87
C ALA A 68 -0.24 -14.41 -3.00
N GLU A 69 1.03 -14.63 -3.34
CA GLU A 69 1.44 -15.68 -4.28
C GLU A 69 1.70 -16.99 -3.51
N VAL A 70 1.05 -18.06 -3.93
CA VAL A 70 1.29 -19.40 -3.36
C VAL A 70 2.60 -19.95 -3.94
N ALA A 71 3.60 -20.11 -3.09
CA ALA A 71 4.85 -20.77 -3.49
C ALA A 71 4.58 -22.24 -3.79
N SER A 72 4.87 -22.67 -5.02
CA SER A 72 4.67 -24.05 -5.47
C SER A 72 5.38 -25.06 -4.54
N GLY A 73 4.61 -25.85 -3.80
CA GLY A 73 5.11 -26.92 -2.95
C GLY A 73 5.28 -26.60 -1.47
N SER A 74 5.13 -25.37 -1.01
CA SER A 74 5.18 -24.99 0.40
C SER A 74 3.78 -24.60 0.92
N LYS A 75 3.51 -24.92 2.20
CA LYS A 75 2.34 -24.39 2.92
C LYS A 75 2.53 -22.92 3.34
N ASN A 76 3.44 -22.20 2.68
CA ASN A 76 3.76 -20.79 2.93
C ASN A 76 3.23 -19.92 1.81
N LEU A 77 2.83 -18.72 2.16
CA LEU A 77 2.43 -17.65 1.25
C LEU A 77 3.48 -16.55 1.28
N ARG A 78 3.69 -15.88 0.14
CA ARG A 78 4.51 -14.67 0.08
C ARG A 78 3.62 -13.45 0.18
N LEU A 79 3.89 -12.62 1.19
CA LEU A 79 3.23 -11.34 1.37
C LEU A 79 4.19 -10.20 1.04
N PRO A 80 3.72 -9.13 0.40
CA PRO A 80 4.53 -7.92 0.22
C PRO A 80 4.87 -7.31 1.59
N LEU A 81 6.11 -6.91 1.79
CA LEU A 81 6.59 -6.16 2.95
C LEU A 81 6.70 -4.70 2.54
N PHE A 82 5.82 -3.86 3.05
CA PHE A 82 5.74 -2.44 2.68
C PHE A 82 6.67 -1.51 3.48
N GLY A 83 7.61 -2.04 4.22
CA GLY A 83 8.59 -1.26 4.97
C GLY A 83 8.29 -1.19 6.46
N ARG A 84 8.82 -0.13 7.13
CA ARG A 84 8.77 0.03 8.58
C ARG A 84 7.66 0.97 9.01
N ILE A 85 6.93 0.60 10.05
CA ILE A 85 5.87 1.41 10.64
C ILE A 85 6.25 1.86 12.06
N ALA A 86 6.38 3.17 12.25
CA ALA A 86 6.58 3.81 13.54
C ALA A 86 5.39 4.71 13.90
N ALA A 87 5.41 5.33 15.07
CA ALA A 87 4.50 6.44 15.35
C ALA A 87 4.90 7.65 14.50
N GLY A 88 4.00 8.12 13.64
CA GLY A 88 4.26 9.26 12.76
C GLY A 88 4.97 8.93 11.45
N THR A 89 5.01 7.68 11.03
CA THR A 89 5.60 7.30 9.73
C THR A 89 4.85 7.98 8.57
N PRO A 90 5.52 8.73 7.68
CA PRO A 90 4.89 9.25 6.48
C PRO A 90 4.41 8.11 5.57
N ILE A 91 3.25 8.29 4.94
CA ILE A 91 2.65 7.29 4.03
C ILE A 91 3.59 6.91 2.88
N GLU A 92 4.40 7.85 2.40
CA GLU A 92 5.36 7.64 1.31
C GLU A 92 6.45 6.61 1.67
N ALA A 93 6.79 6.47 2.95
CA ALA A 93 7.79 5.52 3.44
C ALA A 93 7.33 4.05 3.33
N LEU A 94 6.03 3.81 3.14
CA LEU A 94 5.43 2.47 3.08
C LEU A 94 5.12 2.00 1.64
N ARG A 95 5.62 2.68 0.61
CA ARG A 95 5.25 2.41 -0.78
C ARG A 95 6.21 1.54 -1.59
N ASP A 96 7.21 0.92 -0.97
CA ASP A 96 8.14 0.05 -1.70
C ASP A 96 7.79 -1.44 -1.54
N PRO A 97 7.08 -2.05 -2.51
CA PRO A 97 6.71 -3.46 -2.47
C PRO A 97 7.83 -4.39 -2.99
N SER A 98 9.07 -3.91 -3.10
CA SER A 98 10.19 -4.67 -3.67
C SER A 98 10.60 -5.86 -2.82
N THR A 99 10.22 -5.86 -1.54
CA THR A 99 10.55 -6.91 -0.57
C THR A 99 9.31 -7.75 -0.24
N SER A 100 9.50 -9.05 0.00
CA SER A 100 8.43 -9.95 0.42
C SER A 100 8.86 -10.79 1.60
N VAL A 101 7.91 -11.20 2.42
CA VAL A 101 8.11 -12.12 3.54
C VAL A 101 7.28 -13.38 3.34
N GLU A 102 7.86 -14.55 3.69
CA GLU A 102 7.14 -15.82 3.67
C GLU A 102 6.42 -16.04 5.01
N VAL A 103 5.13 -16.31 4.94
CA VAL A 103 4.28 -16.55 6.12
C VAL A 103 3.58 -17.91 5.99
N PRO A 104 3.35 -18.63 7.11
CA PRO A 104 2.53 -19.84 7.09
C PRO A 104 1.12 -19.55 6.57
N ALA A 105 0.62 -20.36 5.63
CA ALA A 105 -0.71 -20.16 5.04
C ALA A 105 -1.84 -20.15 6.07
N GLY A 106 -1.66 -20.82 7.22
CA GLY A 106 -2.64 -20.80 8.31
C GLY A 106 -2.77 -19.48 9.08
N MET A 107 -1.85 -18.52 8.85
CA MET A 107 -1.91 -17.18 9.48
C MET A 107 -2.75 -16.19 8.68
N VAL A 108 -3.11 -16.51 7.44
CA VAL A 108 -3.81 -15.60 6.53
C VAL A 108 -5.12 -16.24 6.05
N ALA A 109 -6.18 -15.45 5.98
CA ALA A 109 -7.45 -15.90 5.45
C ALA A 109 -7.38 -15.94 3.91
N SER A 110 -7.79 -17.05 3.31
CA SER A 110 -7.70 -17.28 1.86
C SER A 110 -8.53 -16.34 0.98
N ASN A 111 -9.50 -15.64 1.57
CA ASN A 111 -10.44 -14.75 0.87
C ASN A 111 -10.17 -13.25 1.08
N SER A 112 -9.01 -12.90 1.61
CA SER A 112 -8.65 -11.51 1.92
C SER A 112 -7.23 -11.21 1.48
N GLU A 113 -6.97 -9.97 1.14
CA GLU A 113 -5.63 -9.48 0.86
C GLU A 113 -4.87 -9.20 2.15
N HIS A 114 -3.58 -9.54 2.16
CA HIS A 114 -2.70 -9.35 3.31
C HIS A 114 -1.39 -8.71 2.88
N TYR A 115 -0.79 -8.00 3.79
CA TYR A 115 0.55 -7.44 3.65
C TYR A 115 1.29 -7.48 4.99
N ALA A 116 2.58 -7.27 4.96
CA ALA A 116 3.42 -7.23 6.13
C ALA A 116 4.05 -5.84 6.33
N LEU A 117 4.32 -5.50 7.59
CA LEU A 117 5.06 -4.30 7.99
C LEU A 117 6.07 -4.70 9.06
N GLU A 118 7.25 -4.11 9.05
CA GLU A 118 8.21 -4.18 10.15
C GLU A 118 7.90 -3.09 11.17
N VAL A 119 7.82 -3.45 12.45
CA VAL A 119 7.54 -2.49 13.53
C VAL A 119 8.81 -1.74 13.89
N ASP A 120 8.69 -0.43 14.03
CA ASP A 120 9.76 0.45 14.50
C ASP A 120 9.27 1.20 15.75
N GLY A 121 9.95 0.94 16.87
CA GLY A 121 9.66 1.55 18.17
C GLY A 121 8.84 0.70 19.14
N ASP A 122 8.52 1.30 20.29
CA ASP A 122 8.01 0.61 21.48
C ASP A 122 6.55 0.97 21.83
N SER A 123 5.81 1.61 20.94
CA SER A 123 4.46 2.13 21.25
C SER A 123 3.41 1.06 21.54
N MET A 124 3.70 -0.22 21.24
CA MET A 124 2.76 -1.36 21.37
C MET A 124 3.29 -2.51 22.23
N ILE A 125 4.30 -2.26 23.09
CA ILE A 125 4.98 -3.31 23.86
C ILE A 125 4.10 -4.01 24.89
N ASP A 126 3.12 -3.32 25.49
CA ASP A 126 2.24 -3.90 26.51
C ASP A 126 1.26 -4.96 25.94
N VAL A 127 1.17 -5.07 24.61
CA VAL A 127 0.44 -6.13 23.89
C VAL A 127 1.37 -7.11 23.20
N GLY A 128 2.67 -7.08 23.50
CA GLY A 128 3.65 -8.03 23.02
C GLY A 128 4.19 -7.75 21.61
N ILE A 129 3.97 -6.56 21.06
CA ILE A 129 4.54 -6.11 19.78
C ILE A 129 5.76 -5.25 20.09
N TYR A 130 6.93 -5.68 19.61
CA TYR A 130 8.22 -5.04 19.88
C TYR A 130 8.86 -4.49 18.60
N ASP A 131 9.85 -3.66 18.79
CA ASP A 131 10.71 -3.19 17.71
C ASP A 131 11.34 -4.36 16.92
N GLY A 132 11.33 -4.26 15.59
CA GLY A 132 11.82 -5.30 14.67
C GLY A 132 10.84 -6.47 14.41
N ASP A 133 9.66 -6.48 15.05
CA ASP A 133 8.65 -7.49 14.73
C ASP A 133 8.09 -7.30 13.32
N THR A 134 7.77 -8.40 12.64
CA THR A 134 7.00 -8.38 11.40
C THR A 134 5.54 -8.62 11.72
N VAL A 135 4.69 -7.62 11.51
CA VAL A 135 3.24 -7.71 11.69
C VAL A 135 2.55 -8.05 10.38
N ILE A 136 1.60 -8.98 10.43
CA ILE A 136 0.79 -9.40 9.29
C ILE A 136 -0.56 -8.70 9.40
N ILE A 137 -0.89 -7.94 8.37
CA ILE A 137 -2.05 -7.08 8.32
C ILE A 137 -3.02 -7.60 7.27
N GLN A 138 -4.26 -7.82 7.64
CA GLN A 138 -5.35 -8.04 6.71
C GLN A 138 -5.85 -6.69 6.21
N ASN A 139 -5.88 -6.50 4.89
CA ASN A 139 -6.43 -5.29 4.28
C ASN A 139 -7.92 -5.15 4.62
N ALA A 140 -8.30 -4.04 5.24
CA ALA A 140 -9.67 -3.74 5.64
C ALA A 140 -9.84 -2.24 5.85
N ASP A 141 -11.01 -1.72 5.51
CA ASP A 141 -11.41 -0.32 5.75
C ASP A 141 -12.16 -0.13 7.07
N THR A 142 -12.46 -1.24 7.75
CA THR A 142 -13.17 -1.25 9.03
C THR A 142 -12.54 -2.26 10.00
N ALA A 143 -12.69 -2.01 11.29
CA ALA A 143 -12.25 -2.93 12.34
C ALA A 143 -13.13 -2.75 13.58
N GLU A 144 -13.20 -3.79 14.41
CA GLU A 144 -13.93 -3.79 15.69
C GLU A 144 -13.18 -2.98 16.74
N ASN A 145 -13.93 -2.48 17.76
CA ASN A 145 -13.34 -1.86 18.92
C ASN A 145 -12.38 -2.82 19.64
N GLY A 146 -11.18 -2.33 19.95
CA GLY A 146 -10.13 -3.10 20.60
C GLY A 146 -9.17 -3.78 19.63
N SER A 147 -9.47 -3.83 18.34
CA SER A 147 -8.54 -4.35 17.33
C SER A 147 -7.29 -3.47 17.23
N ILE A 148 -6.16 -4.11 16.95
CA ILE A 148 -4.93 -3.41 16.56
C ILE A 148 -5.01 -3.18 15.06
N VAL A 149 -4.85 -1.93 14.65
CA VAL A 149 -5.06 -1.49 13.26
C VAL A 149 -3.89 -0.66 12.75
N VAL A 150 -3.69 -0.72 11.46
CA VAL A 150 -2.94 0.28 10.71
C VAL A 150 -3.91 1.38 10.36
N ALA A 151 -3.64 2.59 10.83
CA ALA A 151 -4.48 3.76 10.63
C ALA A 151 -3.72 4.85 9.89
N LEU A 152 -4.34 5.41 8.85
CA LEU A 152 -3.89 6.61 8.16
C LEU A 152 -4.58 7.82 8.77
N ILE A 153 -3.81 8.79 9.25
CA ILE A 153 -4.25 10.00 9.92
C ILE A 153 -4.11 11.16 8.95
N GLU A 154 -5.20 11.88 8.69
CA GLU A 154 -5.27 13.07 7.84
C GLU A 154 -4.65 12.89 6.43
N GLY A 155 -4.58 11.64 5.96
CA GLY A 155 -4.00 11.31 4.66
C GLY A 155 -2.47 11.38 4.59
N ILE A 156 -1.78 11.61 5.70
CA ILE A 156 -0.32 11.90 5.75
C ILE A 156 0.44 10.88 6.60
N GLU A 157 -0.03 10.60 7.80
CA GLU A 157 0.68 9.81 8.82
C GLU A 157 0.05 8.43 8.95
N VAL A 158 0.88 7.37 8.94
CA VAL A 158 0.44 5.99 9.20
C VAL A 158 0.97 5.53 10.55
N THR A 159 0.14 4.80 11.31
CA THR A 159 0.51 4.31 12.64
C THR A 159 -0.16 2.98 12.96
N LEU A 160 0.47 2.18 13.83
CA LEU A 160 -0.09 0.94 14.39
C LEU A 160 -0.56 1.21 15.82
N LYS A 161 -1.89 1.13 16.08
CA LYS A 161 -2.49 1.43 17.38
C LYS A 161 -3.71 0.55 17.64
N ARG A 162 -4.17 0.54 18.90
CA ARG A 162 -5.46 -0.05 19.25
C ARG A 162 -6.58 0.92 18.93
N LEU A 163 -7.55 0.46 18.18
CA LEU A 163 -8.74 1.23 17.79
C LEU A 163 -9.77 1.27 18.93
N ARG A 164 -10.24 2.45 19.27
CA ARG A 164 -11.42 2.67 20.09
C ARG A 164 -12.35 3.66 19.42
N ARG A 165 -13.62 3.30 19.29
CA ARG A 165 -14.67 4.19 18.79
C ARG A 165 -15.68 4.44 19.90
N LYS A 166 -16.02 5.69 20.16
CA LYS A 166 -17.05 6.10 21.10
C LYS A 166 -17.84 7.28 20.51
N GLY A 167 -19.11 7.04 20.19
CA GLY A 167 -19.91 8.04 19.46
C GLY A 167 -19.27 8.37 18.09
N GLY A 168 -19.10 9.65 17.79
CA GLY A 168 -18.45 10.14 16.57
C GLY A 168 -16.92 10.29 16.67
N SER A 169 -16.27 9.82 17.74
CA SER A 169 -14.84 9.99 17.94
C SER A 169 -14.09 8.67 17.77
N ILE A 170 -12.88 8.75 17.21
CA ILE A 170 -11.93 7.66 17.05
C ILE A 170 -10.72 7.95 17.93
N ALA A 171 -10.43 7.06 18.89
CA ALA A 171 -9.23 7.07 19.68
C ALA A 171 -8.25 6.01 19.16
N LEU A 172 -7.01 6.40 18.92
CA LEU A 172 -5.89 5.54 18.62
C LEU A 172 -5.02 5.42 19.85
N GLU A 173 -5.16 4.27 20.53
CA GLU A 173 -4.53 4.00 21.81
C GLU A 173 -3.19 3.28 21.62
N PRO A 174 -2.07 3.83 22.10
CA PRO A 174 -0.84 3.07 22.23
C PRO A 174 -1.00 2.00 23.32
N ALA A 175 -0.25 0.93 23.21
CA ALA A 175 -0.10 -0.07 24.27
C ALA A 175 1.28 0.08 24.93
N ASN A 176 1.55 1.28 25.42
CA ASN A 176 2.71 1.65 26.21
C ASN A 176 2.39 2.96 26.92
N LYS A 177 2.54 2.96 28.25
CA LYS A 177 2.23 4.09 29.13
C LYS A 177 3.06 5.36 28.87
N LYS A 178 4.15 5.25 28.12
CA LYS A 178 4.98 6.40 27.72
C LYS A 178 4.33 7.28 26.66
N TYR A 179 3.31 6.78 25.98
CA TYR A 179 2.65 7.45 24.85
C TYR A 179 1.21 7.80 25.21
N GLU A 180 0.74 8.91 24.69
CA GLU A 180 -0.61 9.38 24.91
C GLU A 180 -1.58 8.85 23.85
N THR A 181 -2.83 8.63 24.25
CA THR A 181 -3.92 8.33 23.33
C THR A 181 -4.28 9.57 22.53
N ARG A 182 -4.32 9.43 21.21
CA ARG A 182 -4.75 10.51 20.32
C ARG A 182 -6.21 10.29 19.91
N ILE A 183 -7.02 11.37 19.98
CA ILE A 183 -8.46 11.33 19.67
C ILE A 183 -8.70 12.19 18.43
N PHE A 184 -9.49 11.66 17.51
CA PHE A 184 -9.76 12.24 16.19
C PHE A 184 -11.26 12.24 15.88
N GLY A 185 -11.65 13.11 14.96
CA GLY A 185 -12.94 13.02 14.28
C GLY A 185 -12.99 11.82 13.31
N PRO A 186 -14.20 11.38 12.91
CA PRO A 186 -14.35 10.21 12.04
C PRO A 186 -13.73 10.39 10.65
N ASP A 187 -13.65 11.61 10.15
CA ASP A 187 -13.11 11.92 8.82
C ASP A 187 -11.59 12.07 8.80
N GLN A 188 -10.95 12.12 9.97
CA GLN A 188 -9.50 12.29 10.09
C GLN A 188 -8.73 10.98 10.10
N VAL A 189 -9.41 9.84 10.26
CA VAL A 189 -8.76 8.53 10.38
C VAL A 189 -9.36 7.55 9.39
N GLN A 190 -8.50 6.95 8.58
CA GLN A 190 -8.87 5.85 7.67
C GLN A 190 -8.16 4.58 8.13
N ILE A 191 -8.92 3.50 8.33
CA ILE A 191 -8.35 2.19 8.61
C ILE A 191 -7.81 1.62 7.30
N GLN A 192 -6.57 1.14 7.34
CA GLN A 192 -5.88 0.52 6.21
C GLN A 192 -5.79 -1.01 6.35
N GLY A 193 -6.02 -1.50 7.55
CA GLY A 193 -6.05 -2.92 7.85
C GLY A 193 -6.01 -3.22 9.33
N ARG A 194 -6.21 -4.48 9.65
CA ARG A 194 -6.18 -5.00 11.03
C ARG A 194 -5.08 -6.04 11.19
N LEU A 195 -4.46 -6.07 12.36
CA LEU A 195 -3.49 -7.08 12.74
C LEU A 195 -4.15 -8.47 12.80
N VAL A 196 -3.54 -9.45 12.14
CA VAL A 196 -3.98 -10.86 12.17
C VAL A 196 -2.88 -11.82 12.60
N GLY A 197 -1.62 -11.39 12.55
CA GLY A 197 -0.49 -12.20 12.95
C GLY A 197 0.76 -11.38 13.22
N LEU A 198 1.73 -12.03 13.87
CA LEU A 198 3.03 -11.46 14.17
C LEU A 198 4.10 -12.55 14.04
N MET A 199 5.23 -12.20 13.46
CA MET A 199 6.42 -13.04 13.40
C MET A 199 7.60 -12.29 14.02
N ARG A 200 8.43 -13.04 14.76
CA ARG A 200 9.64 -12.53 15.41
C ARG A 200 10.77 -13.49 15.19
N SER A 201 11.91 -12.94 14.78
CA SER A 201 13.19 -13.65 14.74
C SER A 201 14.06 -13.25 15.94
N TYR A 202 14.79 -14.19 16.52
CA TYR A 202 15.70 -13.97 17.63
C TYR A 202 17.15 -14.19 17.19
#